data_ab07b308cb3baab90bf3fed3f5abf901
#
_entry.id   ab07b308cb3baab90bf3fed3f5abf901
#
_cell.length_a   1.000
_cell.length_b   1.000
_cell.length_c   1.000
_cell.angle_alpha   90.00
_cell.angle_beta   90.00
_cell.angle_gamma   90.00
#
_symmetry.space_group_name_H-M   'P 1'
#
loop_
_entity.id
_entity.type
_entity.pdbx_description
1 polymer ?
#
loop_
_entity_poly.entity_id
_entity_poly.type
_entity_poly.pdbx_seq_one_letter_code
_entity_poly.pdbx_strand_id
1 'polypeptide(L)' 'MDGQIDKIKGRIKQAAGALTNNKRLKAEGEADEFRGTFKNKIDKIADKLKKQV' A
#
# COMPACT_ATOMS: atom_id res chain seq x y z
N MET A 1 -11.76 1.25 4.61
CA MET A 1 -10.91 0.23 4.02
C MET A 1 -9.45 0.53 4.25
N ASP A 2 -8.66 -0.48 4.42
CA ASP A 2 -7.37 -0.37 5.09
C ASP A 2 -6.15 -0.33 4.19
N GLY A 3 -6.21 0.50 3.13
CA GLY A 3 -5.04 0.81 2.35
C GLY A 3 -3.92 1.40 3.20
N GLN A 4 -4.29 2.07 4.30
CA GLN A 4 -3.35 2.64 5.23
C GLN A 4 -2.53 1.55 5.94
N ILE A 5 -3.17 0.47 6.35
CA ILE A 5 -2.48 -0.66 7.00
C ILE A 5 -1.51 -1.31 6.03
N ASP A 6 -1.92 -1.52 4.77
CA ASP A 6 -1.05 -2.08 3.75
C ASP A 6 0.18 -1.20 3.51
N LYS A 7 -0.02 0.12 3.49
CA LYS A 7 1.09 1.07 3.33
C LYS A 7 2.07 1.01 4.49
N ILE A 8 1.57 0.92 5.72
CA ILE A 8 2.41 0.80 6.91
C ILE A 8 3.20 -0.50 6.88
N LYS A 9 2.55 -1.61 6.56
CA LYS A 9 3.23 -2.91 6.41
C LYS A 9 4.31 -2.84 5.34
N GLY A 10 4.01 -2.20 4.22
CA GLY A 10 4.96 -2.05 3.14
C GLY A 10 6.20 -1.28 3.56
N ARG A 11 6.01 -0.18 4.29
CA ARG A 11 7.12 0.62 4.80
C ARG A 11 7.98 -0.14 5.79
N ILE A 12 7.35 -0.91 6.67
CA ILE A 12 8.08 -1.75 7.63
C ILE A 12 8.92 -2.79 6.89
N LYS A 13 8.35 -3.44 5.88
CA LYS A 13 9.08 -4.42 5.07
C LYS A 13 10.23 -3.79 4.30
N GLN A 14 10.02 -2.60 3.74
CA GLN A 14 11.08 -1.89 3.03
C GLN A 14 12.24 -1.55 3.97
N ALA A 15 11.93 -1.03 5.16
CA ALA A 15 12.94 -0.68 6.15
C ALA A 15 13.71 -1.92 6.61
N ALA A 16 13.01 -3.00 6.93
CA ALA A 16 13.64 -4.25 7.33
C ALA A 16 14.49 -4.83 6.20
N GLY A 17 14.00 -4.77 4.97
CA GLY A 17 14.75 -5.24 3.81
C GLY A 17 16.01 -4.44 3.59
N ALA A 18 15.96 -3.13 3.75
CA ALA A 18 17.13 -2.26 3.60
C ALA A 18 18.19 -2.52 4.67
N LEU A 19 17.74 -2.69 5.93
CA LEU A 19 18.65 -2.96 7.05
C LEU A 19 19.35 -4.30 6.94
N THR A 20 18.69 -5.30 6.35
CA THR A 20 19.22 -6.66 6.23
C THR A 20 19.77 -6.97 4.85
N ASN A 21 19.79 -5.99 3.95
CA ASN A 21 20.16 -6.19 2.54
C ASN A 21 19.30 -7.24 1.84
N ASN A 22 18.06 -7.38 2.27
CA ASN A 22 17.14 -8.34 1.68
C ASN A 22 16.31 -7.67 0.59
N LYS A 23 16.75 -7.78 -0.64
CA LYS A 23 16.08 -7.15 -1.79
C LYS A 23 14.66 -7.66 -2.00
N ARG A 24 14.44 -8.93 -1.70
CA ARG A 24 13.11 -9.54 -1.86
C ARG A 24 12.11 -8.93 -0.87
N LEU A 25 12.51 -8.78 0.38
CA LEU A 25 11.68 -8.19 1.41
C LEU A 25 11.37 -6.73 1.09
N LYS A 26 12.37 -6.00 0.60
CA LYS A 26 12.19 -4.61 0.17
C LYS A 26 11.17 -4.52 -0.96
N ALA A 27 11.27 -5.41 -1.94
CA ALA A 27 10.35 -5.44 -3.07
C ALA A 27 8.92 -5.78 -2.62
N GLU A 28 8.77 -6.71 -1.67
CA GLU A 28 7.47 -7.02 -1.09
C GLU A 28 6.87 -5.82 -0.39
N GLY A 29 7.69 -5.06 0.33
CA GLY A 29 7.24 -3.84 0.99
C GLY A 29 6.74 -2.80 0.00
N GLU A 30 7.46 -2.62 -1.09
CA GLU A 30 7.05 -1.70 -2.15
C GLU A 30 5.72 -2.13 -2.79
N ALA A 31 5.55 -3.43 -3.01
CA ALA A 31 4.30 -3.96 -3.55
C ALA A 31 3.13 -3.74 -2.60
N ASP A 32 3.34 -3.96 -1.29
CA ASP A 32 2.30 -3.74 -0.28
C ASP A 32 1.90 -2.27 -0.22
N GLU A 33 2.89 -1.36 -0.27
CA GLU A 33 2.62 0.08 -0.26
C GLU A 33 1.82 0.49 -1.49
N PHE A 34 2.21 -0.01 -2.66
CA PHE A 34 1.49 0.24 -3.90
C PHE A 34 0.05 -0.24 -3.83
N ARG A 35 -0.15 -1.43 -3.28
CA ARG A 35 -1.48 -2.02 -3.11
C ARG A 35 -2.35 -1.14 -2.21
N GLY A 36 -1.80 -0.63 -1.12
CA GLY A 36 -2.51 0.26 -0.22
C GLY A 36 -2.92 1.56 -0.92
N THR A 37 -2.02 2.16 -1.69
CA THR A 37 -2.31 3.36 -2.46
C THR A 37 -3.41 3.11 -3.49
N PHE A 38 -3.35 1.98 -4.16
CA PHE A 38 -4.34 1.59 -5.16
C PHE A 38 -5.73 1.41 -4.54
N LYS A 39 -5.80 0.73 -3.39
CA LYS A 39 -7.07 0.57 -2.67
C LYS A 39 -7.68 1.91 -2.30
N ASN A 40 -6.86 2.83 -1.81
CA ASN A 40 -7.34 4.17 -1.43
C ASN A 40 -7.89 4.94 -2.62
N LYS A 41 -7.24 4.83 -3.77
CA LYS A 41 -7.72 5.48 -5.00
C LYS A 41 -9.05 4.89 -5.47
N ILE A 42 -9.19 3.57 -5.42
CA ILE A 42 -10.43 2.91 -5.80
C ILE A 42 -11.58 3.36 -4.90
N ASP A 43 -11.35 3.45 -3.60
CA ASP A 43 -12.35 3.91 -2.65
C ASP A 43 -12.82 5.33 -2.97
N LYS A 44 -11.90 6.22 -3.29
CA LYS A 44 -12.26 7.60 -3.67
C LYS A 44 -13.10 7.65 -4.93
N ILE A 45 -12.76 6.85 -5.92
CA ILE A 45 -13.52 6.78 -7.18
C ILE A 45 -14.91 6.24 -6.92
N ALA A 46 -15.03 5.18 -6.12
CA ALA A 46 -16.31 4.59 -5.78
C ALA A 46 -17.20 5.60 -5.03
N ASP A 47 -16.64 6.35 -4.11
CA ASP A 47 -17.38 7.39 -3.39
C ASP A 47 -17.90 8.47 -4.32
N LYS A 48 -17.10 8.92 -5.27
CA LYS A 48 -17.53 9.90 -6.26
C LYS A 48 -18.67 9.38 -7.11
N LEU A 49 -18.59 8.14 -7.55
CA LEU A 49 -19.64 7.53 -8.35
C LEU A 49 -20.94 7.40 -7.57
N LYS A 50 -20.87 7.05 -6.30
CA LYS A 50 -22.05 6.97 -5.44
C LYS A 50 -22.72 8.32 -5.27
N LYS A 51 -21.95 9.38 -5.17
CA LYS A 51 -22.51 10.73 -5.00
C LYS A 51 -23.19 11.25 -6.26
N GLN A 52 -22.83 10.73 -7.41
CA GLN A 52 -23.43 11.16 -8.69
C GLN A 52 -24.70 10.40 -9.06
N VAL A 53 -24.99 9.35 -8.34
CA VAL A 53 -26.20 8.55 -8.53
C VAL A 53 -27.25 8.97 -7.51
#